data_4c6057922675352090513454b1bd0f9d
#
_entry.id   4c6057922675352090513454b1bd0f9d
#
_cell.length_a   1.000
_cell.length_b   1.000
_cell.length_c   1.000
_cell.angle_alpha   90.00
_cell.angle_beta   90.00
_cell.angle_gamma   90.00
#
_symmetry.space_group_name_H-M   'P 1'
#
loop_
_entity.id
_entity.type
_entity.pdbx_description
1 polymer ?
#
loop_
_entity_poly.entity_id
_entity_poly.type
_entity_poly.pdbx_seq_one_letter_code
_entity_poly.pdbx_strand_id
1 'polypeptide(L)'
;VFTAVSDPEAEDADFRTFDNVTGSSDKLPVESQIDLVKAFLNKGEEPVKIGILFTNTEANSKSQIAEFEALAEEKNIEIVSRGVNTANEIPTAIDALIAQGIDCFNNLTDNTVVQNLQTLLDKADAAGIPVFGSEIEQVAKGCLASCSLDYVELGQQTGYMIADILEGKSADEIEYLYLDDGYTVDYNSS
;
A
#
# COMPACT_ATOMS: atom_id res chain seq x y z
N VAL A 1 -7.14 -9.96 -19.71
CA VAL A 1 -7.38 -8.86 -18.75
C VAL A 1 -6.83 -9.30 -17.41
N PHE A 2 -5.95 -8.50 -16.83
CA PHE A 2 -5.51 -8.67 -15.45
C PHE A 2 -6.42 -7.87 -14.50
N THR A 3 -6.38 -8.18 -13.20
CA THR A 3 -7.08 -7.43 -12.15
C THR A 3 -6.20 -7.32 -10.92
N ALA A 4 -6.26 -6.16 -10.27
CA ALA A 4 -5.54 -5.89 -9.03
C ALA A 4 -4.03 -6.18 -9.13
N VAL A 5 -3.38 -5.64 -10.16
CA VAL A 5 -1.91 -5.61 -10.27
C VAL A 5 -1.46 -4.22 -9.82
N SER A 6 -0.72 -4.15 -8.73
CA SER A 6 -0.41 -2.87 -8.06
C SER A 6 0.37 -1.92 -8.96
N ASP A 7 1.34 -2.43 -9.70
CA ASP A 7 2.10 -1.62 -10.66
C ASP A 7 2.39 -2.42 -11.92
N PRO A 8 1.43 -2.46 -12.87
CA PRO A 8 1.58 -3.23 -14.10
C PRO A 8 2.72 -2.72 -15.00
N GLU A 9 3.22 -1.51 -14.76
CA GLU A 9 4.34 -0.95 -15.51
C GLU A 9 5.69 -1.30 -14.87
N ALA A 10 5.74 -1.50 -13.54
CA ALA A 10 6.94 -1.94 -12.84
C ALA A 10 7.11 -3.46 -12.81
N GLU A 11 6.00 -4.21 -12.78
CA GLU A 11 6.01 -5.69 -12.77
C GLU A 11 6.58 -6.25 -14.08
N ASP A 12 6.17 -5.68 -15.21
CA ASP A 12 6.73 -6.01 -16.52
C ASP A 12 6.65 -4.77 -17.43
N ALA A 13 7.79 -4.12 -17.63
CA ALA A 13 7.91 -2.96 -18.51
C ALA A 13 7.41 -3.22 -19.94
N ASP A 14 7.27 -4.50 -20.32
CA ASP A 14 6.81 -4.91 -21.65
C ASP A 14 5.29 -5.10 -21.74
N PHE A 15 4.51 -5.04 -20.64
CA PHE A 15 3.05 -5.22 -20.70
C PHE A 15 2.36 -4.27 -21.66
N ARG A 16 2.79 -3.02 -21.75
CA ARG A 16 2.27 -2.05 -22.71
C ARG A 16 2.70 -2.30 -24.15
N THR A 17 3.62 -3.21 -24.38
CA THR A 17 4.07 -3.60 -25.74
C THR A 17 3.23 -4.73 -26.33
N PHE A 18 2.35 -5.34 -25.55
CA PHE A 18 1.48 -6.41 -25.98
C PHE A 18 0.09 -5.88 -26.35
N ASP A 19 -0.30 -6.08 -27.60
CA ASP A 19 -1.62 -5.67 -28.12
C ASP A 19 -2.80 -6.43 -27.48
N ASN A 20 -2.52 -7.46 -26.67
CA ASN A 20 -3.52 -8.34 -26.07
C ASN A 20 -3.58 -8.27 -24.53
N VAL A 21 -2.99 -7.24 -23.91
CA VAL A 21 -2.94 -7.07 -22.47
C VAL A 21 -3.60 -5.77 -22.06
N THR A 22 -4.57 -5.86 -21.16
CA THR A 22 -5.16 -4.71 -20.43
C THR A 22 -5.69 -5.19 -19.09
N GLY A 23 -6.07 -4.27 -18.20
CA GLY A 23 -6.61 -4.62 -16.89
C GLY A 23 -6.67 -3.45 -15.92
N SER A 24 -6.93 -3.78 -14.66
CA SER A 24 -7.06 -2.80 -13.57
C SER A 24 -5.96 -2.93 -12.53
N SER A 25 -5.48 -1.78 -12.08
CA SER A 25 -4.47 -1.67 -11.03
C SER A 25 -5.13 -1.42 -9.66
N ASP A 26 -4.58 -2.04 -8.63
CA ASP A 26 -4.87 -1.73 -7.23
C ASP A 26 -3.77 -0.88 -6.59
N LYS A 27 -3.15 -0.01 -7.38
CA LYS A 27 -2.16 0.95 -6.89
C LYS A 27 -2.69 1.72 -5.70
N LEU A 28 -1.94 1.72 -4.61
CA LEU A 28 -2.38 2.36 -3.37
C LEU A 28 -2.35 3.89 -3.47
N PRO A 29 -3.29 4.57 -2.80
CA PRO A 29 -3.35 6.03 -2.76
C PRO A 29 -2.33 6.59 -1.76
N VAL A 30 -1.03 6.52 -2.08
CA VAL A 30 0.07 6.86 -1.16
C VAL A 30 -0.07 8.27 -0.60
N GLU A 31 -0.43 9.24 -1.42
CA GLU A 31 -0.64 10.63 -0.96
C GLU A 31 -1.74 10.72 0.09
N SER A 32 -2.89 10.08 -0.16
CA SER A 32 -4.01 10.04 0.79
C SER A 32 -3.66 9.27 2.07
N GLN A 33 -2.83 8.23 1.98
CA GLN A 33 -2.33 7.51 3.15
C GLN A 33 -1.44 8.41 4.01
N ILE A 34 -0.55 9.19 3.41
CA ILE A 34 0.29 10.17 4.11
C ILE A 34 -0.59 11.22 4.80
N ASP A 35 -1.57 11.76 4.11
CA ASP A 35 -2.48 12.78 4.66
C ASP A 35 -3.31 12.22 5.83
N LEU A 36 -3.77 10.96 5.75
CA LEU A 36 -4.44 10.25 6.83
C LEU A 36 -3.52 10.12 8.06
N VAL A 37 -2.30 9.63 7.88
CA VAL A 37 -1.30 9.48 8.95
C VAL A 37 -1.04 10.83 9.64
N LYS A 38 -0.83 11.90 8.87
CA LYS A 38 -0.59 13.25 9.40
C LYS A 38 -1.79 13.79 10.17
N ALA A 39 -3.00 13.56 9.68
CA ALA A 39 -4.23 13.97 10.35
C ALA A 39 -4.40 13.30 11.72
N PHE A 40 -4.10 12.00 11.82
CA PHE A 40 -4.19 11.27 13.09
C PHE A 40 -3.09 11.67 14.09
N LEU A 41 -1.84 11.79 13.64
CA LEU A 41 -0.72 12.09 14.52
C LEU A 41 -0.67 13.56 14.94
N ASN A 42 -1.22 14.46 14.14
CA ASN A 42 -1.37 15.90 14.40
C ASN A 42 -0.11 16.58 14.99
N LYS A 43 1.07 16.31 14.40
CA LYS A 43 2.36 16.86 14.84
C LYS A 43 2.60 18.32 14.44
N GLY A 44 1.62 18.97 13.82
CA GLY A 44 1.75 20.35 13.35
C GLY A 44 2.80 20.49 12.23
N GLU A 45 3.82 21.33 12.47
CA GLU A 45 4.90 21.57 11.49
C GLU A 45 6.09 20.60 11.66
N GLU A 46 6.08 19.74 12.68
CA GLU A 46 7.14 18.74 12.84
C GLU A 46 7.00 17.62 11.79
N PRO A 47 8.13 17.12 11.24
CA PRO A 47 8.08 16.01 10.31
C PRO A 47 7.53 14.76 10.99
N VAL A 48 6.74 13.98 10.22
CA VAL A 48 6.26 12.68 10.67
C VAL A 48 7.21 11.60 10.13
N LYS A 49 7.76 10.82 11.05
CA LYS A 49 8.68 9.72 10.70
C LYS A 49 7.89 8.40 10.58
N ILE A 50 7.76 7.90 9.35
CA ILE A 50 6.97 6.72 9.02
C ILE A 50 7.90 5.51 8.84
N GLY A 51 7.67 4.45 9.62
CA GLY A 51 8.35 3.17 9.47
C GLY A 51 7.64 2.26 8.48
N ILE A 52 8.35 1.68 7.53
CA ILE A 52 7.81 0.74 6.55
C ILE A 52 8.64 -0.54 6.57
N LEU A 53 7.98 -1.67 6.85
CA LEU A 53 8.55 -3.00 6.75
C LEU A 53 8.12 -3.64 5.42
N PHE A 54 9.05 -4.25 4.70
CA PHE A 54 8.75 -4.88 3.41
C PHE A 54 9.61 -6.09 3.12
N THR A 55 9.21 -6.91 2.15
CA THR A 55 9.97 -8.07 1.69
C THR A 55 10.79 -7.69 0.44
N ASN A 56 12.09 -8.00 0.46
CA ASN A 56 13.02 -7.63 -0.62
C ASN A 56 12.66 -8.21 -1.99
N THR A 57 11.84 -9.24 -2.05
CA THR A 57 11.41 -9.90 -3.29
C THR A 57 10.10 -9.34 -3.85
N GLU A 58 9.38 -8.48 -3.11
CA GLU A 58 8.12 -7.89 -3.57
C GLU A 58 8.36 -6.55 -4.30
N ALA A 59 8.09 -6.53 -5.60
CA ALA A 59 8.29 -5.36 -6.45
C ALA A 59 7.29 -4.24 -6.11
N ASN A 60 6.01 -4.59 -5.85
CA ASN A 60 4.96 -3.67 -5.44
C ASN A 60 5.35 -2.87 -4.18
N SER A 61 5.90 -3.53 -3.17
CA SER A 61 6.34 -2.85 -1.94
C SER A 61 7.43 -1.81 -2.22
N LYS A 62 8.38 -2.13 -3.10
CA LYS A 62 9.44 -1.19 -3.48
C LYS A 62 8.92 0.00 -4.27
N SER A 63 8.00 -0.23 -5.21
CA SER A 63 7.35 0.83 -5.98
C SER A 63 6.60 1.79 -5.06
N GLN A 64 5.81 1.25 -4.13
CA GLN A 64 5.08 2.06 -3.15
C GLN A 64 6.02 2.88 -2.24
N ILE A 65 7.11 2.27 -1.73
CA ILE A 65 8.10 3.00 -0.92
C ILE A 65 8.71 4.14 -1.70
N ALA A 66 9.05 3.94 -2.98
CA ALA A 66 9.58 5.00 -3.83
C ALA A 66 8.60 6.18 -3.99
N GLU A 67 7.29 5.92 -4.01
CA GLU A 67 6.28 6.98 -4.02
C GLU A 67 6.21 7.74 -2.70
N PHE A 68 6.26 7.04 -1.55
CA PHE A 68 6.39 7.70 -0.25
C PHE A 68 7.63 8.60 -0.18
N GLU A 69 8.77 8.11 -0.65
CA GLU A 69 10.04 8.87 -0.69
C GLU A 69 9.95 10.08 -1.63
N ALA A 70 9.29 9.94 -2.78
CA ALA A 70 9.11 11.04 -3.73
C ALA A 70 8.25 12.19 -3.15
N LEU A 71 7.29 11.88 -2.28
CA LEU A 71 6.42 12.85 -1.62
C LEU A 71 7.00 13.37 -0.29
N ALA A 72 8.13 12.84 0.17
CA ALA A 72 8.63 13.07 1.52
C ALA A 72 8.91 14.56 1.82
N GLU A 73 9.55 15.28 0.89
CA GLU A 73 9.85 16.71 1.06
C GLU A 73 8.56 17.56 1.05
N GLU A 74 7.69 17.34 0.06
CA GLU A 74 6.43 18.09 -0.09
C GLU A 74 5.50 17.89 1.09
N LYS A 75 5.37 16.65 1.55
CA LYS A 75 4.46 16.29 2.65
C LYS A 75 5.09 16.44 4.02
N ASN A 76 6.36 16.87 4.12
CA ASN A 76 7.10 16.99 5.38
C ASN A 76 7.05 15.71 6.21
N ILE A 77 7.51 14.61 5.62
CA ILE A 77 7.62 13.29 6.26
C ILE A 77 9.05 12.75 6.09
N GLU A 78 9.43 11.83 6.97
CA GLU A 78 10.66 11.05 6.88
C GLU A 78 10.30 9.57 6.75
N ILE A 79 10.79 8.90 5.72
CA ILE A 79 10.56 7.47 5.51
C ILE A 79 11.75 6.66 6.02
N VAL A 80 11.45 5.70 6.88
CA VAL A 80 12.42 4.73 7.38
C VAL A 80 11.96 3.34 6.96
N SER A 81 12.51 2.84 5.86
CA SER A 81 12.15 1.52 5.35
C SER A 81 13.14 0.43 5.78
N ARG A 82 12.63 -0.79 5.98
CA ARG A 82 13.43 -1.96 6.32
C ARG A 82 12.98 -3.19 5.54
N GLY A 83 13.87 -3.68 4.67
CA GLY A 83 13.64 -4.91 3.90
C GLY A 83 14.03 -6.16 4.68
N VAL A 84 13.24 -7.22 4.55
CA VAL A 84 13.52 -8.57 5.04
C VAL A 84 13.52 -9.57 3.87
N ASN A 85 14.20 -10.70 4.05
CA ASN A 85 14.19 -11.77 3.06
C ASN A 85 13.29 -12.94 3.47
N THR A 86 13.05 -13.08 4.77
CA THR A 86 12.24 -14.15 5.36
C THR A 86 11.40 -13.63 6.51
N ALA A 87 10.29 -14.31 6.79
CA ALA A 87 9.41 -14.00 7.94
C ALA A 87 10.14 -14.03 9.30
N ASN A 88 11.18 -14.85 9.44
CA ASN A 88 11.95 -14.96 10.68
C ASN A 88 12.73 -13.68 11.02
N GLU A 89 12.98 -12.81 10.06
CA GLU A 89 13.67 -11.53 10.24
C GLU A 89 12.73 -10.41 10.73
N ILE A 90 11.41 -10.58 10.54
CA ILE A 90 10.39 -9.59 10.84
C ILE A 90 10.48 -9.05 12.27
N PRO A 91 10.54 -9.88 13.34
CA PRO A 91 10.59 -9.35 14.70
C PRO A 91 11.78 -8.43 14.96
N THR A 92 12.96 -8.79 14.42
CA THR A 92 14.19 -7.99 14.58
C THR A 92 14.14 -6.70 13.73
N ALA A 93 13.52 -6.76 12.54
CA ALA A 93 13.37 -5.62 11.68
C ALA A 93 12.41 -4.58 12.28
N ILE A 94 11.33 -5.03 12.94
CA ILE A 94 10.41 -4.14 13.68
C ILE A 94 11.15 -3.44 14.83
N ASP A 95 11.91 -4.19 15.65
CA ASP A 95 12.69 -3.61 16.75
C ASP A 95 13.68 -2.57 16.25
N ALA A 96 14.30 -2.80 15.09
CA ALA A 96 15.24 -1.87 14.48
C ALA A 96 14.55 -0.59 13.99
N LEU A 97 13.32 -0.67 13.45
CA LEU A 97 12.53 0.50 13.07
C LEU A 97 12.09 1.31 14.29
N ILE A 98 11.60 0.63 15.34
CA ILE A 98 11.24 1.27 16.62
C ILE A 98 12.45 2.01 17.21
N ALA A 99 13.63 1.39 17.22
CA ALA A 99 14.86 2.00 17.72
C ALA A 99 15.31 3.24 16.95
N GLN A 100 14.84 3.43 15.71
CA GLN A 100 15.09 4.65 14.94
C GLN A 100 14.14 5.79 15.28
N GLY A 101 13.22 5.59 16.21
CA GLY A 101 12.30 6.62 16.69
C GLY A 101 11.26 7.02 15.67
N ILE A 102 10.65 6.04 15.00
CA ILE A 102 9.51 6.27 14.12
C ILE A 102 8.28 6.71 14.93
N ASP A 103 7.41 7.51 14.31
CA ASP A 103 6.16 7.96 14.91
C ASP A 103 5.00 6.99 14.69
N CYS A 104 5.05 6.26 13.59
CA CYS A 104 4.08 5.23 13.23
C CYS A 104 4.68 4.20 12.29
N PHE A 105 3.98 3.08 12.15
CA PHE A 105 4.15 2.18 11.01
C PHE A 105 3.09 2.46 9.94
N ASN A 106 3.47 2.37 8.66
CA ASN A 106 2.55 2.19 7.56
C ASN A 106 2.76 0.79 6.96
N ASN A 107 1.77 -0.08 7.12
CA ASN A 107 1.82 -1.46 6.64
C ASN A 107 1.25 -1.54 5.23
N LEU A 108 2.10 -1.89 4.26
CA LEU A 108 1.74 -2.03 2.85
C LEU A 108 0.96 -3.34 2.60
N THR A 109 0.69 -3.62 1.33
CA THR A 109 0.07 -4.88 0.86
C THR A 109 1.12 -5.99 0.60
N ASP A 110 2.22 -5.97 1.36
CA ASP A 110 3.28 -6.99 1.30
C ASP A 110 2.79 -8.31 1.86
N ASN A 111 2.76 -9.36 1.04
CA ASN A 111 2.18 -10.66 1.42
C ASN A 111 2.83 -11.27 2.67
N THR A 112 4.16 -11.23 2.77
CA THR A 112 4.89 -11.80 3.91
C THR A 112 4.64 -11.00 5.19
N VAL A 113 4.62 -9.67 5.09
CA VAL A 113 4.39 -8.79 6.24
C VAL A 113 2.95 -8.89 6.72
N VAL A 114 1.96 -8.88 5.80
CA VAL A 114 0.52 -9.04 6.11
C VAL A 114 0.22 -10.38 6.79
N GLN A 115 0.88 -11.47 6.38
CA GLN A 115 0.76 -12.77 7.06
C GLN A 115 1.33 -12.75 8.48
N ASN A 116 2.25 -11.84 8.78
CA ASN A 116 2.87 -11.68 10.10
C ASN A 116 2.42 -10.39 10.82
N LEU A 117 1.32 -9.78 10.38
CA LEU A 117 0.82 -8.49 10.88
C LEU A 117 0.62 -8.50 12.40
N GLN A 118 0.17 -9.61 13.00
CA GLN A 118 -0.01 -9.70 14.44
C GLN A 118 1.30 -9.45 15.19
N THR A 119 2.43 -9.95 14.69
CA THR A 119 3.75 -9.69 15.30
C THR A 119 4.12 -8.22 15.24
N LEU A 120 3.77 -7.53 14.14
CA LEU A 120 3.98 -6.09 14.02
C LEU A 120 3.12 -5.32 15.03
N LEU A 121 1.82 -5.66 15.09
CA LEU A 121 0.86 -5.02 16.00
C LEU A 121 1.28 -5.18 17.48
N ASP A 122 1.63 -6.39 17.90
CA ASP A 122 2.02 -6.67 19.29
C ASP A 122 3.26 -5.87 19.71
N LYS A 123 4.26 -5.75 18.82
CA LYS A 123 5.49 -5.00 19.10
C LYS A 123 5.28 -3.49 19.04
N ALA A 124 4.48 -3.02 18.11
CA ALA A 124 4.13 -1.62 17.98
C ALA A 124 3.31 -1.12 19.18
N ASP A 125 2.31 -1.93 19.62
CA ASP A 125 1.50 -1.66 20.81
C ASP A 125 2.37 -1.60 22.08
N ALA A 126 3.27 -2.56 22.27
CA ALA A 126 4.22 -2.57 23.39
C ALA A 126 5.13 -1.33 23.39
N ALA A 127 5.40 -0.71 22.25
CA ALA A 127 6.17 0.50 22.10
C ALA A 127 5.30 1.78 22.10
N GLY A 128 3.98 1.67 22.10
CA GLY A 128 3.04 2.79 22.01
C GLY A 128 3.06 3.48 20.63
N ILE A 129 3.38 2.73 19.57
CA ILE A 129 3.49 3.24 18.19
C ILE A 129 2.28 2.77 17.38
N PRO A 130 1.48 3.67 16.80
CA PRO A 130 0.33 3.27 15.98
C PRO A 130 0.76 2.62 14.66
N VAL A 131 -0.07 1.70 14.18
CA VAL A 131 0.09 1.04 12.89
C VAL A 131 -1.07 1.44 11.98
N PHE A 132 -0.75 2.06 10.85
CA PHE A 132 -1.69 2.32 9.77
C PHE A 132 -1.62 1.18 8.76
N GLY A 133 -2.76 0.83 8.20
CA GLY A 133 -2.88 -0.21 7.18
C GLY A 133 -3.13 0.38 5.79
N SER A 134 -3.10 -0.49 4.80
CA SER A 134 -3.40 -0.17 3.40
C SER A 134 -4.70 -0.81 2.91
N GLU A 135 -5.36 -1.59 3.76
CA GLU A 135 -6.60 -2.33 3.46
C GLU A 135 -7.48 -2.43 4.70
N ILE A 136 -8.80 -2.54 4.47
CA ILE A 136 -9.80 -2.67 5.54
C ILE A 136 -9.57 -3.90 6.41
N GLU A 137 -9.10 -5.02 5.85
CA GLU A 137 -8.80 -6.25 6.58
C GLU A 137 -7.68 -6.06 7.60
N GLN A 138 -6.75 -5.15 7.34
CA GLN A 138 -5.68 -4.82 8.28
C GLN A 138 -6.23 -4.02 9.47
N VAL A 139 -7.21 -3.15 9.25
CA VAL A 139 -7.94 -2.45 10.32
C VAL A 139 -8.73 -3.43 11.16
N ALA A 140 -9.41 -4.39 10.53
CA ALA A 140 -10.13 -5.46 11.23
C ALA A 140 -9.21 -6.34 12.09
N LYS A 141 -7.92 -6.42 11.76
CA LYS A 141 -6.90 -7.15 12.53
C LYS A 141 -6.24 -6.32 13.65
N GLY A 142 -6.46 -5.00 13.67
CA GLY A 142 -5.95 -4.14 14.73
C GLY A 142 -5.15 -2.91 14.30
N CYS A 143 -4.96 -2.66 13.00
CA CYS A 143 -4.42 -1.38 12.55
C CYS A 143 -5.36 -0.24 12.95
N LEU A 144 -4.78 0.93 13.21
CA LEU A 144 -5.53 2.11 13.66
C LEU A 144 -6.49 2.62 12.60
N ALA A 145 -6.01 2.76 11.40
CA ALA A 145 -6.80 3.21 10.25
C ALA A 145 -6.15 2.74 8.94
N SER A 146 -6.91 2.78 7.86
CA SER A 146 -6.41 2.58 6.49
C SER A 146 -7.03 3.58 5.52
N CYS A 147 -6.30 3.90 4.47
CA CYS A 147 -6.84 4.50 3.26
C CYS A 147 -6.64 3.48 2.14
N SER A 148 -7.72 2.93 1.63
CA SER A 148 -7.71 1.78 0.72
C SER A 148 -8.61 2.00 -0.49
N LEU A 149 -8.44 1.16 -1.51
CA LEU A 149 -9.32 1.12 -2.68
C LEU A 149 -10.62 0.38 -2.37
N ASP A 150 -11.69 0.75 -3.09
CA ASP A 150 -12.89 -0.07 -3.14
C ASP A 150 -12.68 -1.23 -4.14
N TYR A 151 -12.32 -2.40 -3.60
CA TYR A 151 -12.09 -3.60 -4.42
C TYR A 151 -13.35 -4.14 -5.09
N VAL A 152 -14.55 -3.80 -4.58
CA VAL A 152 -15.82 -4.17 -5.23
C VAL A 152 -15.99 -3.34 -6.49
N GLU A 153 -15.74 -2.04 -6.40
CA GLU A 153 -15.77 -1.17 -7.57
C GLU A 153 -14.68 -1.55 -8.59
N LEU A 154 -13.46 -1.79 -8.13
CA LEU A 154 -12.37 -2.25 -9.01
C LEU A 154 -12.76 -3.52 -9.79
N GLY A 155 -13.35 -4.50 -9.10
CA GLY A 155 -13.83 -5.73 -9.70
C GLY A 155 -14.96 -5.51 -10.71
N GLN A 156 -15.89 -4.60 -10.43
CA GLN A 156 -16.97 -4.23 -11.36
C GLN A 156 -16.42 -3.58 -12.63
N GLN A 157 -15.53 -2.62 -12.48
CA GLN A 157 -14.90 -1.94 -13.62
C GLN A 157 -14.07 -2.90 -14.47
N THR A 158 -13.33 -3.82 -13.84
CA THR A 158 -12.62 -4.89 -14.55
C THR A 158 -13.61 -5.79 -15.32
N GLY A 159 -14.77 -6.07 -14.73
CA GLY A 159 -15.85 -6.81 -15.40
C GLY A 159 -16.36 -6.12 -16.67
N TYR A 160 -16.48 -4.79 -16.66
CA TYR A 160 -16.84 -4.02 -17.86
C TYR A 160 -15.74 -4.08 -18.93
N MET A 161 -14.46 -4.01 -18.54
CA MET A 161 -13.35 -4.18 -19.50
C MET A 161 -13.39 -5.57 -20.18
N ILE A 162 -13.72 -6.62 -19.41
CA ILE A 162 -13.90 -7.98 -19.95
C ILE A 162 -15.07 -8.02 -20.94
N ALA A 163 -16.20 -7.38 -20.63
CA ALA A 163 -17.35 -7.32 -21.50
C ALA A 163 -17.00 -6.63 -22.84
N ASP A 164 -16.30 -5.50 -22.81
CA ASP A 164 -15.83 -4.78 -23.99
C ASP A 164 -14.97 -5.70 -24.90
N ILE A 165 -14.06 -6.47 -24.33
CA ILE A 165 -13.24 -7.45 -25.06
C ILE A 165 -14.11 -8.53 -25.73
N LEU A 166 -15.09 -9.07 -24.98
CA LEU A 166 -16.00 -10.09 -25.50
C LEU A 166 -16.92 -9.56 -26.60
N GLU A 167 -17.22 -8.27 -26.61
CA GLU A 167 -17.97 -7.57 -27.65
C GLU A 167 -17.12 -7.23 -28.88
N GLY A 168 -15.80 -7.49 -28.83
CA GLY A 168 -14.87 -7.38 -29.95
C GLY A 168 -13.96 -6.18 -29.95
N LYS A 169 -13.91 -5.41 -28.85
CA LYS A 169 -12.93 -4.34 -28.67
C LYS A 169 -11.54 -4.95 -28.43
N SER A 170 -10.51 -4.40 -29.04
CA SER A 170 -9.14 -4.87 -28.85
C SER A 170 -8.59 -4.40 -27.50
N ALA A 171 -7.71 -5.21 -26.89
CA ALA A 171 -7.15 -4.87 -25.58
C ALA A 171 -6.25 -3.60 -25.61
N ASP A 172 -5.60 -3.34 -26.75
CA ASP A 172 -4.79 -2.13 -26.97
C ASP A 172 -5.64 -0.83 -27.10
N GLU A 173 -6.94 -0.98 -27.33
CA GLU A 173 -7.90 0.14 -27.33
C GLU A 173 -8.46 0.45 -25.93
N ILE A 174 -8.11 -0.34 -24.90
CA ILE A 174 -8.59 -0.21 -23.53
C ILE A 174 -7.40 0.17 -22.64
N GLU A 175 -7.38 1.40 -22.17
CA GLU A 175 -6.37 1.89 -21.23
C GLU A 175 -6.38 1.08 -19.93
N TYR A 176 -5.22 1.00 -19.24
CA TYR A 176 -5.18 0.44 -17.89
C TYR A 176 -6.02 1.29 -16.95
N LEU A 177 -6.84 0.61 -16.16
CA LEU A 177 -7.69 1.29 -15.18
C LEU A 177 -6.93 1.51 -13.88
N TYR A 178 -6.83 2.77 -13.47
CA TYR A 178 -6.45 3.20 -12.13
C TYR A 178 -7.68 3.86 -11.50
N LEU A 179 -8.01 3.51 -10.26
CA LEU A 179 -9.06 4.21 -9.52
C LEU A 179 -8.43 5.45 -8.86
N ASP A 180 -8.54 6.59 -9.52
CA ASP A 180 -8.02 7.86 -9.01
C ASP A 180 -8.94 8.49 -7.95
N ASP A 181 -10.25 8.17 -8.00
CA ASP A 181 -11.28 8.58 -7.06
C ASP A 181 -11.96 7.33 -6.47
N GLY A 182 -12.27 7.31 -5.19
CA GLY A 182 -12.99 6.18 -4.59
C GLY A 182 -12.18 5.47 -3.51
N TYR A 183 -11.32 6.23 -2.83
CA TYR A 183 -10.66 5.71 -1.64
C TYR A 183 -11.61 5.68 -0.45
N THR A 184 -11.57 4.59 0.30
CA THR A 184 -12.25 4.48 1.56
C THR A 184 -11.29 4.69 2.71
N VAL A 185 -11.76 5.41 3.74
CA VAL A 185 -11.02 5.54 5.00
C VAL A 185 -11.74 4.73 6.06
N ASP A 186 -11.07 3.70 6.54
CA ASP A 186 -11.55 2.84 7.61
C ASP A 186 -10.71 3.09 8.87
N TYR A 187 -11.33 3.04 10.05
CA TYR A 187 -10.63 3.24 11.31
C TYR A 187 -11.17 2.32 12.41
N ASN A 188 -10.26 1.95 13.30
CA ASN A 188 -10.60 1.18 14.49
C ASN A 188 -11.14 2.12 15.58
N SER A 189 -12.34 1.87 16.06
CA SER A 189 -12.99 2.68 17.10
C SER A 189 -12.93 2.04 18.49
N SER A 190 -12.19 0.94 18.65
CA SER A 190 -12.07 0.21 19.92
C SER A 190 -10.86 0.63 20.73
#